data_4543e3b7bd10c77a9d8ecc90592735ee
#
_entry.id   4543e3b7bd10c77a9d8ecc90592735ee
#
_cell.length_a   1.000
_cell.length_b   1.000
_cell.length_c   1.000
_cell.angle_alpha   90.00
_cell.angle_beta   90.00
_cell.angle_gamma   90.00
#
_symmetry.space_group_name_H-M   'P 1'
#
loop_
_entity.id
_entity.type
_entity.pdbx_description
1 polymer ?
#
loop_
_entity_poly.entity_id
_entity_poly.type
_entity_poly.pdbx_seq_one_letter_code
_entity_poly.pdbx_strand_id
1 'polypeptide(L)'
;MLRVLVDNIVNTCLEPGEKLNEPELCQQLGVSRMPFREAELELVQRRLIEIRPKIGTYVSLIDAELVEEVRHLRAVLEIDLSEMACQMLNNQQLDHLWENVALWQMYIQRAQEEKIFALDKGFHRLLYVQ
;
A
#
# COMPACT_ATOMS: atom_id res chain seq x y z
N MET A 1 -2.52 7.79 -13.89
CA MET A 1 -3.01 8.84 -12.97
C MET A 1 -3.45 8.26 -11.64
N LEU A 2 -4.51 7.47 -11.55
CA LEU A 2 -4.97 6.87 -10.26
C LEU A 2 -3.84 6.23 -9.46
N ARG A 3 -3.01 5.40 -10.11
CA ARG A 3 -1.87 4.75 -9.47
C ARG A 3 -0.89 5.76 -8.86
N VAL A 4 -0.60 6.85 -9.58
CA VAL A 4 0.31 7.90 -9.09
C VAL A 4 -0.26 8.59 -7.86
N LEU A 5 -1.57 8.90 -7.84
CA LEU A 5 -2.23 9.48 -6.67
C LEU A 5 -2.23 8.51 -5.49
N VAL A 6 -2.52 7.23 -5.73
CA VAL A 6 -2.43 6.18 -4.68
C VAL A 6 -1.00 6.11 -4.13
N ASP A 7 0.01 6.05 -5.00
CA ASP A 7 1.41 5.97 -4.59
C ASP A 7 1.83 7.21 -3.78
N ASN A 8 1.38 8.42 -4.17
CA ASN A 8 1.66 9.65 -3.43
C ASN A 8 1.01 9.68 -2.04
N ILE A 9 -0.21 9.15 -1.89
CA ILE A 9 -0.89 9.06 -0.59
C ILE A 9 -0.23 7.99 0.27
N VAL A 10 0.01 6.80 -0.27
CA VAL A 10 0.61 5.68 0.48
C VAL A 10 2.03 5.97 0.93
N ASN A 11 2.80 6.71 0.12
CA ASN A 11 4.17 7.11 0.46
C ASN A 11 4.24 8.45 1.22
N THR A 12 3.08 8.96 1.68
CA THR A 12 2.99 10.23 2.45
C THR A 12 3.55 11.47 1.75
N CYS A 13 3.66 11.44 0.41
CA CYS A 13 3.93 12.63 -0.39
C CYS A 13 2.75 13.61 -0.38
N LEU A 14 1.53 13.07 -0.18
CA LEU A 14 0.31 13.79 0.19
C LEU A 14 -0.04 13.34 1.60
N GLU A 15 0.05 14.24 2.57
CA GLU A 15 -0.06 13.91 3.99
C GLU A 15 -1.52 13.63 4.41
N PRO A 16 -1.77 12.75 5.39
CA PRO A 16 -3.09 12.55 5.96
C PRO A 16 -3.70 13.87 6.47
N GLY A 17 -4.93 14.19 6.05
CA GLY A 17 -5.60 15.44 6.36
C GLY A 17 -5.25 16.61 5.43
N GLU A 18 -4.31 16.43 4.51
CA GLU A 18 -3.95 17.47 3.53
C GLU A 18 -5.10 17.73 2.57
N LYS A 19 -5.31 19.01 2.23
CA LYS A 19 -6.29 19.42 1.23
C LYS A 19 -5.74 19.24 -0.17
N LEU A 20 -6.43 18.48 -0.99
CA LEU A 20 -6.07 18.30 -2.39
C LEU A 20 -6.44 19.53 -3.21
N ASN A 21 -5.46 20.06 -3.95
CA ASN A 21 -5.65 21.15 -4.89
C ASN A 21 -5.85 20.59 -6.31
N GLU A 22 -7.11 20.31 -6.71
CA GLU A 22 -7.46 19.76 -8.03
C GLU A 22 -6.75 20.48 -9.20
N PRO A 23 -6.78 21.83 -9.33
CA PRO A 23 -6.11 22.51 -10.41
C PRO A 23 -4.60 22.26 -10.47
N GLU A 24 -3.95 22.28 -9.33
CA GLU A 24 -2.50 22.08 -9.22
C GLU A 24 -2.12 20.63 -9.55
N LEU A 25 -2.83 19.67 -9.00
CA LEU A 25 -2.60 18.25 -9.29
C LEU A 25 -2.87 17.90 -10.75
N CYS A 26 -3.92 18.48 -11.36
CA CYS A 26 -4.17 18.32 -12.79
C CYS A 26 -3.01 18.86 -13.64
N GLN A 27 -2.45 20.02 -13.26
CA GLN A 27 -1.31 20.63 -13.95
C GLN A 27 -0.05 19.77 -13.80
N GLN A 28 0.26 19.32 -12.58
CA GLN A 28 1.44 18.47 -12.29
C GLN A 28 1.38 17.15 -13.02
N LEU A 29 0.19 16.54 -13.10
CA LEU A 29 -0.02 15.24 -13.74
C LEU A 29 -0.27 15.34 -15.25
N GLY A 30 -0.41 16.54 -15.81
CA GLY A 30 -0.68 16.75 -17.23
C GLY A 30 -2.05 16.19 -17.68
N VAL A 31 -3.06 16.22 -16.81
CA VAL A 31 -4.39 15.66 -17.07
C VAL A 31 -5.48 16.74 -17.01
N SER A 32 -6.59 16.50 -17.72
CA SER A 32 -7.77 17.34 -17.60
C SER A 32 -8.60 17.00 -16.36
N ARG A 33 -9.56 17.85 -16.00
CA ARG A 33 -10.39 17.69 -14.80
C ARG A 33 -11.28 16.44 -14.82
N MET A 34 -11.77 16.04 -15.99
CA MET A 34 -12.68 14.88 -16.07
C MET A 34 -12.03 13.59 -15.60
N PRO A 35 -10.89 13.12 -16.18
CA PRO A 35 -10.22 11.91 -15.69
C PRO A 35 -9.71 12.06 -14.25
N PHE A 36 -9.40 13.29 -13.79
CA PHE A 36 -9.04 13.51 -12.39
C PHE A 36 -10.21 13.20 -11.45
N ARG A 37 -11.42 13.69 -11.76
CA ARG A 37 -12.64 13.41 -10.98
C ARG A 37 -13.03 11.94 -10.96
N GLU A 38 -12.82 11.23 -12.05
CA GLU A 38 -13.02 9.78 -12.07
C GLU A 38 -12.06 9.08 -11.09
N ALA A 39 -10.79 9.51 -11.06
CA ALA A 39 -9.83 8.99 -10.09
C ALA A 39 -10.17 9.39 -8.64
N GLU A 40 -10.68 10.62 -8.41
CA GLU A 40 -11.15 11.02 -7.07
C GLU A 40 -12.26 10.09 -6.59
N LEU A 41 -13.25 9.76 -7.41
CA LEU A 41 -14.33 8.83 -7.03
C LEU A 41 -13.79 7.45 -6.62
N GLU A 42 -12.81 6.94 -7.36
CA GLU A 42 -12.16 5.68 -7.00
C GLU A 42 -11.35 5.79 -5.69
N LEU A 43 -10.66 6.90 -5.46
CA LEU A 43 -9.93 7.13 -4.22
C LEU A 43 -10.88 7.23 -3.01
N VAL A 44 -12.06 7.84 -3.19
CA VAL A 44 -13.12 7.86 -2.15
C VAL A 44 -13.60 6.45 -1.85
N GLN A 45 -13.87 5.62 -2.88
CA GLN A 45 -14.28 4.23 -2.67
C GLN A 45 -13.23 3.41 -1.91
N ARG A 46 -11.95 3.72 -2.13
CA ARG A 46 -10.81 3.11 -1.42
C ARG A 46 -10.56 3.73 -0.04
N ARG A 47 -11.36 4.72 0.39
CA ARG A 47 -11.19 5.47 1.65
C ARG A 47 -9.83 6.19 1.77
N LEU A 48 -9.19 6.50 0.64
CA LEU A 48 -7.92 7.23 0.62
C LEU A 48 -8.11 8.74 0.68
N ILE A 49 -9.27 9.24 0.22
CA ILE A 49 -9.65 10.64 0.30
C ILE A 49 -11.11 10.78 0.74
N GLU A 50 -11.46 11.94 1.27
CA GLU A 50 -12.82 12.33 1.60
C GLU A 50 -13.20 13.65 0.93
N ILE A 51 -14.41 13.68 0.35
CA ILE A 51 -14.97 14.91 -0.22
C ILE A 51 -15.87 15.56 0.83
N ARG A 52 -15.49 16.75 1.27
CA ARG A 52 -16.30 17.58 2.19
C ARG A 52 -17.08 18.59 1.37
N PRO A 53 -18.42 18.49 1.26
CA PRO A 53 -19.23 19.38 0.43
C PRO A 53 -18.97 20.86 0.75
N LYS A 54 -18.72 21.68 -0.29
CA LYS A 54 -18.44 23.12 -0.21
C LYS A 54 -17.11 23.50 0.49
N ILE A 55 -16.33 22.54 0.97
CA ILE A 55 -15.06 22.78 1.68
C ILE A 55 -13.89 22.32 0.85
N GLY A 56 -13.95 21.13 0.27
CA GLY A 56 -12.93 20.55 -0.59
C GLY A 56 -12.72 19.07 -0.41
N THR A 57 -11.74 18.55 -1.11
CA THR A 57 -11.30 17.16 -1.03
C THR A 57 -10.04 17.10 -0.16
N TYR A 58 -9.96 16.10 0.71
CA TYR A 58 -8.86 15.92 1.66
C TYR A 58 -8.35 14.49 1.62
N VAL A 59 -7.07 14.28 1.87
CA VAL A 59 -6.52 12.96 2.16
C VAL A 59 -7.13 12.45 3.46
N SER A 60 -7.60 11.21 3.48
CA SER A 60 -8.21 10.61 4.68
C SER A 60 -7.20 10.53 5.82
N LEU A 61 -7.68 10.74 7.03
CA LEU A 61 -6.87 10.45 8.22
C LEU A 61 -6.70 8.93 8.37
N ILE A 62 -5.58 8.53 8.96
CA ILE A 62 -5.32 7.13 9.26
C ILE A 62 -6.20 6.72 10.43
N ASP A 63 -7.07 5.74 10.19
CA ASP A 63 -7.92 5.14 11.22
C ASP A 63 -7.11 4.06 11.95
N ALA A 64 -6.62 4.40 13.15
CA ALA A 64 -5.80 3.50 13.94
C ALA A 64 -6.56 2.26 14.42
N GLU A 65 -7.86 2.37 14.67
CA GLU A 65 -8.70 1.25 15.08
C GLU A 65 -8.84 0.25 13.93
N LEU A 66 -9.16 0.74 12.73
CA LEU A 66 -9.22 -0.09 11.52
C LEU A 66 -7.88 -0.76 11.21
N VAL A 67 -6.75 -0.05 11.41
CA VAL A 67 -5.42 -0.63 11.22
C VAL A 67 -5.19 -1.81 12.16
N GLU A 68 -5.57 -1.70 13.43
CA GLU A 68 -5.45 -2.79 14.41
C GLU A 68 -6.36 -3.98 14.06
N GLU A 69 -7.60 -3.72 13.65
CA GLU A 69 -8.52 -4.78 13.19
C GLU A 69 -7.95 -5.55 11.99
N VAL A 70 -7.47 -4.82 10.97
CA VAL A 70 -6.87 -5.43 9.77
C VAL A 70 -5.60 -6.19 10.12
N ARG A 71 -4.76 -5.67 11.02
CA ARG A 71 -3.56 -6.34 11.50
C ARG A 71 -3.89 -7.66 12.21
N HIS A 72 -4.93 -7.67 13.05
CA HIS A 72 -5.39 -8.88 13.72
C HIS A 72 -5.88 -9.93 12.72
N LEU A 73 -6.73 -9.51 11.76
CA LEU A 73 -7.24 -10.40 10.72
C LEU A 73 -6.12 -10.99 9.87
N ARG A 74 -5.14 -10.16 9.47
CA ARG A 74 -3.96 -10.65 8.75
C ARG A 74 -3.19 -11.68 9.54
N ALA A 75 -2.93 -11.43 10.82
CA ALA A 75 -2.20 -12.37 11.68
C ALA A 75 -2.87 -13.76 11.72
N VAL A 76 -4.19 -13.79 11.87
CA VAL A 76 -4.96 -15.05 11.88
C VAL A 76 -4.84 -15.78 10.54
N LEU A 77 -5.03 -15.08 9.43
CA LEU A 77 -4.93 -15.66 8.08
C LEU A 77 -3.51 -16.12 7.74
N GLU A 78 -2.49 -15.37 8.15
CA GLU A 78 -1.09 -15.66 7.86
C GLU A 78 -0.59 -16.91 8.58
N ILE A 79 -1.13 -17.23 9.75
CA ILE A 79 -0.82 -18.49 10.46
C ILE A 79 -1.26 -19.68 9.61
N ASP A 80 -2.52 -19.72 9.18
CA ASP A 80 -3.07 -20.81 8.40
C ASP A 80 -2.37 -20.95 7.03
N LEU A 81 -2.17 -19.82 6.35
CA LEU A 81 -1.45 -19.78 5.06
C LEU A 81 0.00 -20.24 5.18
N SER A 82 0.67 -19.94 6.29
CA SER A 82 2.05 -20.39 6.53
C SER A 82 2.11 -21.90 6.74
N GLU A 83 1.14 -22.48 7.46
CA GLU A 83 1.03 -23.94 7.62
C GLU A 83 0.80 -24.63 6.26
N MET A 84 -0.10 -24.09 5.43
CA MET A 84 -0.32 -24.59 4.08
C MET A 84 0.94 -24.47 3.22
N ALA A 85 1.62 -23.34 3.26
CA ALA A 85 2.85 -23.09 2.51
C ALA A 85 3.95 -24.11 2.86
N CYS A 86 4.09 -24.49 4.13
CA CYS A 86 5.05 -25.51 4.56
C CYS A 86 4.81 -26.88 3.91
N GLN A 87 3.56 -27.17 3.51
CA GLN A 87 3.20 -28.44 2.87
C GLN A 87 3.31 -28.39 1.34
N MET A 88 3.19 -27.19 0.74
CA MET A 88 3.03 -27.02 -0.70
C MET A 88 4.29 -26.49 -1.40
N LEU A 89 5.14 -25.75 -0.70
CA LEU A 89 6.32 -25.11 -1.29
C LEU A 89 7.37 -26.16 -1.68
N ASN A 90 7.87 -26.03 -2.92
CA ASN A 90 9.01 -26.80 -3.38
C ASN A 90 10.35 -26.13 -2.96
N ASN A 91 11.46 -26.86 -3.14
CA ASN A 91 12.78 -26.37 -2.72
C ASN A 91 13.16 -25.04 -3.39
N GLN A 92 12.84 -24.85 -4.67
CA GLN A 92 13.14 -23.61 -5.38
C GLN A 92 12.38 -22.41 -4.80
N GLN A 93 11.12 -22.60 -4.42
CA GLN A 93 10.32 -21.56 -3.78
C GLN A 93 10.84 -21.23 -2.37
N LEU A 94 11.29 -22.26 -1.63
CA LEU A 94 11.95 -22.06 -0.34
C LEU A 94 13.27 -21.29 -0.47
N ASP A 95 14.08 -21.59 -1.48
CA ASP A 95 15.31 -20.83 -1.75
C ASP A 95 15.02 -19.36 -2.02
N HIS A 96 13.99 -19.03 -2.80
CA HIS A 96 13.56 -17.65 -3.02
C HIS A 96 13.08 -16.95 -1.73
N LEU A 97 12.40 -17.67 -0.83
CA LEU A 97 12.03 -17.10 0.49
C LEU A 97 13.28 -16.82 1.34
N TRP A 98 14.25 -17.73 1.36
CA TRP A 98 15.52 -17.52 2.07
C TRP A 98 16.32 -16.35 1.51
N GLU A 99 16.39 -16.20 0.19
CA GLU A 99 17.02 -15.03 -0.46
C GLU A 99 16.33 -13.73 -0.05
N ASN A 100 14.98 -13.71 -0.04
CA ASN A 100 14.20 -12.56 0.38
C ASN A 100 14.51 -12.18 1.83
N VAL A 101 14.51 -13.13 2.76
CA VAL A 101 14.84 -12.92 4.17
C VAL A 101 16.28 -12.42 4.36
N ALA A 102 17.24 -12.97 3.62
CA ALA A 102 18.64 -12.55 3.70
C ALA A 102 18.81 -11.08 3.23
N LEU A 103 18.15 -10.70 2.13
CA LEU A 103 18.11 -9.32 1.65
C LEU A 103 17.44 -8.38 2.66
N TRP A 104 16.35 -8.82 3.28
CA TRP A 104 15.63 -8.06 4.29
C TRP A 104 16.54 -7.74 5.49
N GLN A 105 17.22 -8.74 6.04
CA GLN A 105 18.19 -8.53 7.13
C GLN A 105 19.29 -7.53 6.76
N MET A 106 19.82 -7.61 5.53
CA MET A 106 20.83 -6.67 5.04
C MET A 106 20.29 -5.23 4.97
N TYR A 107 19.05 -5.03 4.47
CA TYR A 107 18.48 -3.69 4.32
C TYR A 107 18.03 -3.09 5.66
N ILE A 108 17.62 -3.90 6.64
CA ILE A 108 17.36 -3.44 8.01
C ILE A 108 18.65 -2.82 8.59
N GLN A 109 19.81 -3.50 8.46
CA GLN A 109 21.09 -2.98 8.94
C GLN A 109 21.52 -1.67 8.26
N ARG A 110 21.02 -1.42 7.04
CA ARG A 110 21.31 -0.21 6.25
C ARG A 110 20.24 0.87 6.37
N ALA A 111 19.20 0.67 7.17
CA ALA A 111 18.05 1.58 7.31
C ALA A 111 17.41 2.01 5.98
N GLN A 112 17.28 1.07 5.02
CA GLN A 112 16.68 1.33 3.69
C GLN A 112 15.20 0.92 3.68
N GLU A 113 14.35 1.75 4.24
CA GLU A 113 12.92 1.47 4.49
C GLU A 113 12.14 1.09 3.22
N GLU A 114 12.33 1.82 2.11
CA GLU A 114 11.65 1.52 0.85
C GLU A 114 11.92 0.10 0.34
N LYS A 115 13.17 -0.37 0.50
CA LYS A 115 13.56 -1.73 0.09
C LYS A 115 13.01 -2.78 1.03
N ILE A 116 12.96 -2.48 2.33
CA ILE A 116 12.34 -3.35 3.35
C ILE A 116 10.86 -3.56 2.99
N PHE A 117 10.13 -2.49 2.68
CA PHE A 117 8.72 -2.56 2.31
C PHE A 117 8.47 -3.34 1.01
N ALA A 118 9.36 -3.19 0.01
CA ALA A 118 9.26 -3.97 -1.22
C ALA A 118 9.50 -5.47 -0.99
N LEU A 119 10.44 -5.82 -0.11
CA LEU A 119 10.72 -7.22 0.25
C LEU A 119 9.59 -7.83 1.10
N ASP A 120 8.98 -7.07 2.00
CA ASP A 120 7.79 -7.48 2.76
C ASP A 120 6.66 -7.90 1.82
N LYS A 121 6.33 -7.04 0.85
CA LYS A 121 5.34 -7.37 -0.19
C LYS A 121 5.74 -8.61 -1.00
N GLY A 122 7.02 -8.74 -1.32
CA GLY A 122 7.56 -9.90 -2.04
C GLY A 122 7.41 -11.19 -1.26
N PHE A 123 7.73 -11.17 0.01
CA PHE A 123 7.61 -12.32 0.92
C PHE A 123 6.17 -12.82 1.00
N HIS A 124 5.23 -11.94 1.30
CA HIS A 124 3.81 -12.30 1.37
C HIS A 124 3.29 -12.82 0.03
N ARG A 125 3.71 -12.22 -1.08
CA ARG A 125 3.32 -12.69 -2.40
C ARG A 125 3.81 -14.12 -2.70
N LEU A 126 5.03 -14.47 -2.26
CA LEU A 126 5.56 -15.83 -2.42
C LEU A 126 4.76 -16.87 -1.61
N LEU A 127 4.18 -16.46 -0.48
CA LEU A 127 3.33 -17.34 0.34
C LEU A 127 1.92 -17.52 -0.23
N TYR A 128 1.36 -16.48 -0.87
CA TYR A 128 -0.07 -16.45 -1.24
C TYR A 128 -0.35 -16.80 -2.71
N VAL A 129 0.63 -16.69 -3.59
CA VAL A 129 0.48 -16.97 -5.03
C VAL A 129 1.20 -18.28 -5.34
N GLN A 130 0.44 -19.34 -5.30
CA GLN A 130 0.87 -20.65 -5.78
C GLN A 130 0.03 -21.08 -6.97
#